data_aea1d967957d4a28a8e179838e8d1c7d
#
_entry.id   aea1d967957d4a28a8e179838e8d1c7d
#
_cell.length_a   1.000
_cell.length_b   1.000
_cell.length_c   1.000
_cell.angle_alpha   90.00
_cell.angle_beta   90.00
_cell.angle_gamma   90.00
#
_symmetry.space_group_name_H-M   'P 1'
#
loop_
_entity.id
_entity.type
_entity.pdbx_description
1 polymer ?
#
loop_
_entity_poly.entity_id
_entity_poly.type
_entity_poly.pdbx_seq_one_letter_code
_entity_poly.pdbx_strand_id
1 'polypeptide(L)'
;MSRIIDLNSGKAMVVTDLHGAWDAYYRLRDLFLEQLAKGEVDHLVICGDLIHNEGLEEVDASLDMLLDVMCLQAELGKDKVVMLLGNHELPHIYGLTLAKGSVEFTPRFEAALTRLDQRYKATIKRKEIREFLSSLPFFARTKGGVLITHAGAASDVTSVKHVERLLNLEHRDLIDLADRELKKFDIGSLQRGYSHFTGITYDEQAKHYLSVSGTDDPRYNELLRVLFLSGQNTDFDLMWNTLFSQNELDVGESAYLKTLKNFLNYFSAVSPKPLNVLVSGHISVKNGYAEIGKQQLRLASCTHAFPRKSARYLLLDCEKTVNSSEDLVPCLRYVFEGGDQDANVAPAKSA
;
A
#
# COMPACT_ATOMS: atom_id res chain seq x y z
N MET A 1 13.22 -2.95 -12.12
CA MET A 1 11.81 -2.88 -12.63
C MET A 1 11.26 -1.50 -12.29
N SER A 2 10.50 -0.82 -13.16
CA SER A 2 9.98 0.53 -12.82
C SER A 2 8.95 0.44 -11.70
N ARG A 3 9.05 1.31 -10.69
CA ARG A 3 8.11 1.38 -9.56
C ARG A 3 6.91 2.30 -9.83
N ILE A 4 6.68 2.64 -11.09
CA ILE A 4 5.51 3.42 -11.52
C ILE A 4 4.87 2.77 -12.74
N ILE A 5 3.55 2.79 -12.77
CA ILE A 5 2.72 2.33 -13.89
C ILE A 5 2.10 3.53 -14.60
N ASP A 6 2.20 3.56 -15.92
CA ASP A 6 1.58 4.58 -16.77
C ASP A 6 0.20 4.10 -17.26
N LEU A 7 -0.86 4.75 -16.79
CA LEU A 7 -2.23 4.56 -17.26
C LEU A 7 -2.52 5.60 -18.35
N ASN A 8 -2.19 5.27 -19.59
CA ASN A 8 -2.18 6.23 -20.71
C ASN A 8 -3.52 6.40 -21.40
N SER A 9 -4.46 5.46 -21.19
CA SER A 9 -5.78 5.48 -21.82
C SER A 9 -6.78 4.69 -21.00
N GLY A 10 -8.07 4.82 -21.34
CA GLY A 10 -9.16 4.09 -20.72
C GLY A 10 -9.60 4.66 -19.37
N LYS A 11 -10.40 3.90 -18.65
CA LYS A 11 -10.90 4.25 -17.32
C LYS A 11 -10.36 3.33 -16.26
N ALA A 12 -9.95 3.89 -15.13
CA ALA A 12 -9.48 3.14 -13.97
C ALA A 12 -10.51 3.18 -12.82
N MET A 13 -10.81 2.00 -12.25
CA MET A 13 -11.45 1.88 -10.96
C MET A 13 -10.36 1.88 -9.90
N VAL A 14 -10.30 2.94 -9.08
CA VAL A 14 -9.28 3.10 -8.02
C VAL A 14 -9.91 2.80 -6.67
N VAL A 15 -9.28 1.90 -5.91
CA VAL A 15 -9.70 1.44 -4.58
C VAL A 15 -8.54 1.47 -3.60
N THR A 16 -8.81 1.63 -2.30
CA THR A 16 -7.77 1.76 -1.26
C THR A 16 -8.12 0.96 -0.01
N ASP A 17 -7.10 0.53 0.75
CA ASP A 17 -7.19 0.12 2.16
C ASP A 17 -8.32 -0.90 2.45
N LEU A 18 -8.23 -2.07 1.84
CA LEU A 18 -9.23 -3.13 1.98
C LEU A 18 -8.99 -4.01 3.21
N HIS A 19 -7.74 -4.12 3.69
CA HIS A 19 -7.37 -4.74 4.97
C HIS A 19 -8.07 -6.09 5.26
N GLY A 20 -8.02 -7.01 4.31
CA GLY A 20 -8.63 -8.34 4.47
C GLY A 20 -10.16 -8.35 4.49
N ALA A 21 -10.83 -7.25 4.14
CA ALA A 21 -12.28 -7.14 4.11
C ALA A 21 -12.87 -7.86 2.89
N TRP A 22 -13.33 -9.09 3.12
CA TRP A 22 -13.86 -9.98 2.10
C TRP A 22 -14.98 -9.38 1.28
N ASP A 23 -16.01 -8.83 1.95
CA ASP A 23 -17.24 -8.35 1.31
C ASP A 23 -16.97 -7.13 0.40
N ALA A 24 -16.13 -6.18 0.85
CA ALA A 24 -15.75 -5.02 0.05
C ALA A 24 -14.91 -5.41 -1.16
N TYR A 25 -13.92 -6.30 -0.96
CA TYR A 25 -13.04 -6.74 -2.04
C TYR A 25 -13.82 -7.46 -3.15
N TYR A 26 -14.59 -8.49 -2.81
CA TYR A 26 -15.29 -9.27 -3.84
C TYR A 26 -16.37 -8.46 -4.54
N ARG A 27 -17.04 -7.55 -3.81
CA ARG A 27 -17.98 -6.63 -4.43
C ARG A 27 -17.30 -5.74 -5.48
N LEU A 28 -16.15 -5.14 -5.13
CA LEU A 28 -15.40 -4.27 -6.04
C LEU A 28 -14.79 -5.07 -7.20
N ARG A 29 -14.27 -6.27 -6.95
CA ARG A 29 -13.76 -7.18 -7.96
C ARG A 29 -14.83 -7.56 -8.97
N ASP A 30 -15.98 -8.03 -8.50
CA ASP A 30 -17.08 -8.48 -9.36
C ASP A 30 -17.62 -7.31 -10.18
N LEU A 31 -17.76 -6.11 -9.58
CA LEU A 31 -18.12 -4.91 -10.28
C LEU A 31 -17.10 -4.52 -11.36
N PHE A 32 -15.80 -4.63 -11.04
CA PHE A 32 -14.73 -4.40 -12.03
C PHE A 32 -14.85 -5.37 -13.20
N LEU A 33 -14.98 -6.67 -12.94
CA LEU A 33 -15.09 -7.68 -13.98
C LEU A 33 -16.33 -7.47 -14.87
N GLU A 34 -17.46 -7.11 -14.29
CA GLU A 34 -18.68 -6.77 -15.02
C GLU A 34 -18.49 -5.55 -15.92
N GLN A 35 -17.91 -4.47 -15.39
CA GLN A 35 -17.66 -3.25 -16.15
C GLN A 35 -16.57 -3.43 -17.21
N LEU A 36 -15.55 -4.23 -16.94
CA LEU A 36 -14.52 -4.62 -17.92
C LEU A 36 -15.15 -5.39 -19.09
N ALA A 37 -16.04 -6.33 -18.82
CA ALA A 37 -16.73 -7.10 -19.86
C ALA A 37 -17.65 -6.21 -20.73
N LYS A 38 -18.17 -5.10 -20.18
CA LYS A 38 -18.97 -4.10 -20.90
C LYS A 38 -18.12 -3.05 -21.62
N GLY A 39 -16.81 -3.01 -21.42
CA GLY A 39 -15.92 -1.98 -21.94
C GLY A 39 -16.12 -0.59 -21.27
N GLU A 40 -16.65 -0.58 -20.05
CA GLU A 40 -16.89 0.65 -19.27
C GLU A 40 -15.70 1.04 -18.40
N VAL A 41 -14.87 0.06 -18.02
CA VAL A 41 -13.63 0.22 -17.24
C VAL A 41 -12.54 -0.64 -17.85
N ASP A 42 -11.31 -0.18 -17.83
CA ASP A 42 -10.16 -0.86 -18.42
C ASP A 42 -9.16 -1.35 -17.35
N HIS A 43 -9.06 -0.67 -16.22
CA HIS A 43 -8.07 -0.92 -15.18
C HIS A 43 -8.71 -0.97 -13.79
N LEU A 44 -8.27 -1.93 -12.96
CA LEU A 44 -8.45 -1.91 -11.51
C LEU A 44 -7.13 -1.48 -10.88
N VAL A 45 -7.15 -0.43 -10.04
CA VAL A 45 -5.99 0.06 -9.30
C VAL A 45 -6.27 -0.07 -7.81
N ILE A 46 -5.55 -0.97 -7.14
CA ILE A 46 -5.58 -1.19 -5.69
C ILE A 46 -4.40 -0.42 -5.09
N CYS A 47 -4.67 0.59 -4.27
CA CYS A 47 -3.66 1.50 -3.74
C CYS A 47 -2.89 0.96 -2.51
N GLY A 48 -2.65 -0.34 -2.43
CA GLY A 48 -1.98 -0.98 -1.28
C GLY A 48 -2.92 -1.29 -0.12
N ASP A 49 -2.36 -1.83 0.94
CA ASP A 49 -3.06 -2.26 2.16
C ASP A 49 -4.27 -3.16 1.85
N LEU A 50 -4.01 -4.15 1.00
CA LEU A 50 -4.97 -5.21 0.70
C LEU A 50 -5.09 -6.18 1.87
N ILE A 51 -3.97 -6.44 2.55
CA ILE A 51 -3.83 -7.44 3.62
C ILE A 51 -3.87 -6.80 5.01
N HIS A 52 -3.90 -7.65 6.04
CA HIS A 52 -3.92 -7.31 7.47
C HIS A 52 -5.24 -6.71 7.96
N ASN A 53 -6.12 -7.61 8.40
CA ASN A 53 -7.34 -7.20 9.09
C ASN A 53 -7.02 -6.40 10.36
N GLU A 54 -7.50 -5.18 10.44
CA GLU A 54 -7.33 -4.27 11.59
C GLU A 54 -8.24 -4.63 12.79
N GLY A 55 -8.85 -5.81 12.79
CA GLY A 55 -9.76 -6.26 13.85
C GLY A 55 -11.20 -5.76 13.67
N LEU A 56 -11.51 -5.18 12.53
CA LEU A 56 -12.85 -4.69 12.18
C LEU A 56 -13.70 -5.73 11.45
N GLU A 57 -13.06 -6.77 10.89
CA GLU A 57 -13.71 -7.85 10.17
C GLU A 57 -13.66 -9.14 11.00
N GLU A 58 -14.75 -9.92 11.02
CA GLU A 58 -14.82 -11.22 11.71
C GLU A 58 -13.87 -12.25 11.09
N VAL A 59 -13.69 -12.19 9.77
CA VAL A 59 -12.83 -13.09 9.00
C VAL A 59 -11.72 -12.31 8.35
N ASP A 60 -10.48 -12.75 8.55
CA ASP A 60 -9.31 -12.21 7.85
C ASP A 60 -9.13 -12.92 6.50
N ALA A 61 -9.57 -12.28 5.42
CA ALA A 61 -9.45 -12.79 4.06
C ALA A 61 -8.15 -12.36 3.34
N SER A 62 -7.17 -11.79 4.05
CA SER A 62 -5.94 -11.21 3.48
C SER A 62 -5.25 -12.13 2.48
N LEU A 63 -5.04 -13.40 2.83
CA LEU A 63 -4.35 -14.35 1.95
C LEU A 63 -5.19 -14.71 0.72
N ASP A 64 -6.48 -14.94 0.90
CA ASP A 64 -7.37 -15.33 -0.19
C ASP A 64 -7.54 -14.18 -1.20
N MET A 65 -7.67 -12.94 -0.72
CA MET A 65 -7.73 -11.74 -1.55
C MET A 65 -6.42 -11.53 -2.33
N LEU A 66 -5.26 -11.70 -1.68
CA LEU A 66 -3.96 -11.56 -2.34
C LEU A 66 -3.77 -12.62 -3.43
N LEU A 67 -4.14 -13.87 -3.16
CA LEU A 67 -4.08 -14.95 -4.16
C LEU A 67 -5.01 -14.67 -5.35
N ASP A 68 -6.20 -14.14 -5.10
CA ASP A 68 -7.15 -13.76 -6.15
C ASP A 68 -6.59 -12.61 -7.03
N VAL A 69 -5.98 -11.58 -6.43
CA VAL A 69 -5.31 -10.52 -7.19
C VAL A 69 -4.17 -11.07 -8.05
N MET A 70 -3.36 -12.00 -7.52
CA MET A 70 -2.31 -12.67 -8.30
C MET A 70 -2.88 -13.44 -9.49
N CYS A 71 -4.00 -14.16 -9.30
CA CYS A 71 -4.70 -14.87 -10.37
C CYS A 71 -5.27 -13.88 -11.41
N LEU A 72 -5.95 -12.83 -10.98
CA LEU A 72 -6.48 -11.81 -11.89
C LEU A 72 -5.39 -11.13 -12.72
N GLN A 73 -4.22 -10.84 -12.13
CA GLN A 73 -3.08 -10.31 -12.89
C GLN A 73 -2.54 -11.31 -13.90
N ALA A 74 -2.52 -12.61 -13.56
CA ALA A 74 -2.07 -13.65 -14.48
C ALA A 74 -3.03 -13.83 -15.67
N GLU A 75 -4.34 -13.69 -15.44
CA GLU A 75 -5.39 -13.87 -16.43
C GLU A 75 -5.59 -12.63 -17.32
N LEU A 76 -5.64 -11.44 -16.73
CA LEU A 76 -6.03 -10.21 -17.41
C LEU A 76 -4.83 -9.34 -17.83
N GLY A 77 -3.69 -9.48 -17.15
CA GLY A 77 -2.51 -8.66 -17.34
C GLY A 77 -2.27 -7.65 -16.22
N LYS A 78 -0.98 -7.33 -16.02
CA LYS A 78 -0.54 -6.38 -14.96
C LYS A 78 -0.90 -4.92 -15.24
N ASP A 79 -1.24 -4.60 -16.46
CA ASP A 79 -1.74 -3.30 -16.90
C ASP A 79 -3.23 -3.14 -16.57
N LYS A 80 -4.01 -4.23 -16.58
CA LYS A 80 -5.44 -4.19 -16.25
C LYS A 80 -5.72 -4.31 -14.75
N VAL A 81 -4.91 -5.08 -14.03
CA VAL A 81 -5.02 -5.21 -12.57
C VAL A 81 -3.72 -4.73 -11.94
N VAL A 82 -3.71 -3.51 -11.45
CA VAL A 82 -2.58 -2.84 -10.82
C VAL A 82 -2.78 -2.87 -9.31
N MET A 83 -1.84 -3.44 -8.58
CA MET A 83 -1.75 -3.32 -7.12
C MET A 83 -0.50 -2.52 -6.79
N LEU A 84 -0.64 -1.44 -6.03
CA LEU A 84 0.48 -0.67 -5.48
C LEU A 84 0.93 -1.30 -4.17
N LEU A 85 2.18 -1.07 -3.81
CA LEU A 85 2.69 -1.46 -2.50
C LEU A 85 2.13 -0.52 -1.43
N GLY A 86 1.55 -1.09 -0.36
CA GLY A 86 1.19 -0.40 0.86
C GLY A 86 2.16 -0.71 1.99
N ASN A 87 2.00 -0.04 3.12
CA ASN A 87 2.86 -0.28 4.27
C ASN A 87 2.57 -1.62 4.96
N HIS A 88 1.38 -2.18 4.79
CA HIS A 88 1.02 -3.49 5.33
C HIS A 88 1.62 -4.67 4.55
N GLU A 89 1.96 -4.51 3.29
CA GLU A 89 2.67 -5.51 2.50
C GLU A 89 4.18 -5.55 2.81
N LEU A 90 4.76 -4.42 3.23
CA LEU A 90 6.21 -4.24 3.40
C LEU A 90 6.86 -5.20 4.41
N PRO A 91 6.23 -5.52 5.56
CA PRO A 91 6.78 -6.47 6.54
C PRO A 91 7.14 -7.83 5.95
N HIS A 92 6.36 -8.33 5.00
CA HIS A 92 6.52 -9.64 4.39
C HIS A 92 7.64 -9.69 3.34
N ILE A 93 8.11 -8.53 2.89
CA ILE A 93 9.27 -8.39 2.00
C ILE A 93 10.57 -8.44 2.80
N TYR A 94 10.63 -7.72 3.93
CA TYR A 94 11.87 -7.48 4.67
C TYR A 94 12.02 -8.32 5.95
N GLY A 95 10.96 -8.98 6.42
CA GLY A 95 10.94 -9.64 7.73
C GLY A 95 10.82 -8.61 8.86
N LEU A 96 9.89 -7.67 8.76
CA LEU A 96 9.65 -6.64 9.77
C LEU A 96 8.48 -7.00 10.66
N THR A 97 8.43 -6.36 11.83
CA THR A 97 7.25 -6.39 12.70
C THR A 97 6.35 -5.19 12.40
N LEU A 98 5.05 -5.42 12.30
CA LEU A 98 4.07 -4.34 12.18
C LEU A 98 2.95 -4.56 13.19
N ALA A 99 2.71 -3.53 14.00
CA ALA A 99 1.65 -3.50 15.01
C ALA A 99 1.09 -2.09 15.14
N LYS A 100 -0.19 -1.98 15.58
CA LYS A 100 -0.87 -0.72 15.90
C LYS A 100 -1.58 -0.88 17.24
N GLY A 101 -1.04 -0.25 18.28
CA GLY A 101 -1.49 -0.49 19.66
C GLY A 101 -1.27 -1.94 20.07
N SER A 102 -2.34 -2.65 20.43
CA SER A 102 -2.31 -4.08 20.79
C SER A 102 -2.56 -5.03 19.62
N VAL A 103 -2.79 -4.51 18.42
CA VAL A 103 -3.06 -5.34 17.24
C VAL A 103 -1.77 -5.61 16.49
N GLU A 104 -1.37 -6.88 16.44
CA GLU A 104 -0.19 -7.35 15.71
C GLU A 104 -0.63 -7.92 14.36
N PHE A 105 -0.10 -7.38 13.28
CA PHE A 105 -0.49 -7.74 11.91
C PHE A 105 0.36 -8.87 11.33
N THR A 106 1.68 -8.72 11.43
CA THR A 106 2.65 -9.63 10.82
C THR A 106 2.45 -11.10 11.21
N PRO A 107 2.26 -11.48 12.51
CA PRO A 107 2.20 -12.88 12.91
C PRO A 107 1.07 -13.67 12.26
N ARG A 108 -0.11 -13.06 12.13
CA ARG A 108 -1.29 -13.73 11.56
C ARG A 108 -1.09 -14.11 10.10
N PHE A 109 -0.56 -13.18 9.32
CA PHE A 109 -0.33 -13.40 7.90
C PHE A 109 0.85 -14.37 7.66
N GLU A 110 1.95 -14.25 8.42
CA GLU A 110 3.07 -15.20 8.34
C GLU A 110 2.66 -16.63 8.72
N ALA A 111 1.78 -16.80 9.72
CA ALA A 111 1.21 -18.09 10.04
C ALA A 111 0.30 -18.64 8.91
N ALA A 112 -0.45 -17.78 8.22
CA ALA A 112 -1.23 -18.19 7.05
C ALA A 112 -0.33 -18.65 5.89
N LEU A 113 0.78 -17.94 5.63
CA LEU A 113 1.78 -18.34 4.64
C LEU A 113 2.45 -19.67 5.01
N THR A 114 2.74 -19.90 6.29
CA THR A 114 3.31 -21.19 6.75
C THR A 114 2.33 -22.35 6.54
N ARG A 115 1.04 -22.14 6.83
CA ARG A 115 0.01 -23.15 6.52
C ARG A 115 -0.13 -23.41 5.01
N LEU A 116 0.01 -22.38 4.18
CA LEU A 116 -0.01 -22.52 2.73
C LEU A 116 1.16 -23.41 2.25
N ASP A 117 2.39 -23.15 2.73
CA ASP A 117 3.57 -23.94 2.36
C ASP A 117 3.44 -25.42 2.75
N GLN A 118 2.75 -25.70 3.85
CA GLN A 118 2.50 -27.05 4.36
C GLN A 118 1.39 -27.81 3.61
N ARG A 119 0.54 -27.11 2.85
CA ARG A 119 -0.54 -27.77 2.09
C ARG A 119 0.04 -28.64 0.98
N TYR A 120 -0.31 -29.92 1.01
CA TYR A 120 0.00 -30.83 -0.08
C TYR A 120 -0.68 -30.36 -1.38
N LYS A 121 0.08 -30.23 -2.45
CA LYS A 121 -0.38 -29.74 -3.77
C LYS A 121 -0.75 -28.25 -3.84
N ALA A 122 -0.28 -27.40 -2.92
CA ALA A 122 -0.38 -25.97 -3.13
C ALA A 122 0.37 -25.57 -4.42
N THR A 123 -0.32 -24.89 -5.31
CA THR A 123 0.25 -24.42 -6.59
C THR A 123 1.08 -23.16 -6.40
N ILE A 124 0.67 -22.27 -5.45
CA ILE A 124 1.38 -21.05 -5.10
C ILE A 124 2.01 -21.25 -3.73
N LYS A 125 3.25 -20.82 -3.58
CA LYS A 125 4.03 -20.93 -2.36
C LYS A 125 4.37 -19.55 -1.79
N ARG A 126 4.75 -19.49 -0.50
CA ARG A 126 5.23 -18.27 0.16
C ARG A 126 6.26 -17.51 -0.68
N LYS A 127 7.21 -18.22 -1.31
CA LYS A 127 8.24 -17.60 -2.14
C LYS A 127 7.63 -16.77 -3.28
N GLU A 128 6.65 -17.32 -3.99
CA GLU A 128 5.97 -16.64 -5.10
C GLU A 128 5.18 -15.44 -4.62
N ILE A 129 4.54 -15.53 -3.44
CA ILE A 129 3.85 -14.41 -2.81
C ILE A 129 4.85 -13.30 -2.45
N ARG A 130 5.99 -13.63 -1.84
CA ARG A 130 7.03 -12.63 -1.52
C ARG A 130 7.63 -12.00 -2.78
N GLU A 131 7.84 -12.76 -3.84
CA GLU A 131 8.28 -12.27 -5.15
C GLU A 131 7.22 -11.33 -5.75
N PHE A 132 5.95 -11.70 -5.66
CA PHE A 132 4.84 -10.85 -6.09
C PHE A 132 4.84 -9.52 -5.32
N LEU A 133 4.83 -9.54 -3.99
CA LEU A 133 4.87 -8.34 -3.15
C LEU A 133 6.10 -7.47 -3.47
N SER A 134 7.27 -8.08 -3.65
CA SER A 134 8.50 -7.37 -4.03
C SER A 134 8.46 -6.76 -5.43
N SER A 135 7.57 -7.23 -6.30
CA SER A 135 7.40 -6.71 -7.66
C SER A 135 6.43 -5.54 -7.75
N LEU A 136 5.69 -5.23 -6.70
CA LEU A 136 4.65 -4.21 -6.71
C LEU A 136 5.23 -2.82 -7.01
N PRO A 137 4.59 -2.02 -7.87
CA PRO A 137 4.91 -0.62 -8.06
C PRO A 137 4.51 0.19 -6.81
N PHE A 138 5.13 1.36 -6.63
CA PHE A 138 4.78 2.31 -5.56
C PHE A 138 3.74 3.33 -6.03
N PHE A 139 3.70 3.56 -7.35
CA PHE A 139 2.94 4.65 -7.95
C PHE A 139 2.23 4.17 -9.22
N ALA A 140 1.10 4.82 -9.51
CA ALA A 140 0.54 4.86 -10.85
C ALA A 140 0.29 6.33 -11.24
N ARG A 141 0.34 6.63 -12.52
CA ARG A 141 0.03 7.99 -13.02
C ARG A 141 -0.79 7.92 -14.30
N THR A 142 -1.63 8.93 -14.49
CA THR A 142 -2.47 9.04 -15.67
C THR A 142 -1.96 10.12 -16.62
N LYS A 143 -2.30 10.00 -17.89
CA LYS A 143 -2.08 11.03 -18.91
C LYS A 143 -2.84 12.32 -18.57
N GLY A 144 -3.95 12.21 -17.84
CA GLY A 144 -4.78 13.32 -17.36
C GLY A 144 -4.18 14.13 -16.21
N GLY A 145 -3.02 13.77 -15.68
CA GLY A 145 -2.31 14.55 -14.65
C GLY A 145 -2.61 14.11 -13.21
N VAL A 146 -3.05 12.89 -12.99
CA VAL A 146 -3.25 12.30 -11.65
C VAL A 146 -2.10 11.38 -11.30
N LEU A 147 -1.51 11.57 -10.12
CA LEU A 147 -0.60 10.63 -9.48
C LEU A 147 -1.38 9.81 -8.44
N ILE A 148 -1.24 8.50 -8.44
CA ILE A 148 -1.90 7.59 -7.50
C ILE A 148 -0.82 6.95 -6.64
N THR A 149 -0.99 7.02 -5.31
CA THR A 149 -0.04 6.49 -4.31
C THR A 149 -0.81 5.76 -3.22
N HIS A 150 -0.12 4.95 -2.42
CA HIS A 150 -0.73 4.39 -1.21
C HIS A 150 -0.98 5.48 -0.18
N ALA A 151 0.07 6.11 0.33
CA ALA A 151 -0.02 7.20 1.31
C ALA A 151 0.06 8.58 0.65
N GLY A 152 0.00 9.64 1.44
CA GLY A 152 0.11 11.02 0.99
C GLY A 152 1.51 11.42 0.50
N ALA A 153 1.74 12.74 0.40
CA ALA A 153 3.03 13.27 0.00
C ALA A 153 4.06 13.15 1.13
N ALA A 154 5.17 12.45 0.88
CA ALA A 154 6.25 12.30 1.85
C ALA A 154 7.15 13.54 1.90
N SER A 155 7.42 14.07 3.11
CA SER A 155 8.27 15.25 3.32
C SER A 155 9.73 15.04 2.94
N ASP A 156 10.21 13.79 2.98
CA ASP A 156 11.57 13.40 2.69
C ASP A 156 11.88 13.37 1.17
N VAL A 157 10.86 13.39 0.35
CA VAL A 157 10.99 13.54 -1.10
C VAL A 157 11.23 15.03 -1.40
N THR A 158 12.48 15.47 -1.32
CA THR A 158 12.88 16.89 -1.43
C THR A 158 13.54 17.26 -2.75
N SER A 159 13.64 16.32 -3.70
CA SER A 159 14.27 16.55 -5.00
C SER A 159 13.81 15.54 -6.05
N VAL A 160 14.00 15.89 -7.33
CA VAL A 160 13.82 14.99 -8.47
C VAL A 160 14.66 13.72 -8.32
N LYS A 161 15.89 13.84 -7.80
CA LYS A 161 16.76 12.68 -7.55
C LYS A 161 16.18 11.68 -6.55
N HIS A 162 15.43 12.13 -5.54
CA HIS A 162 14.75 11.23 -4.61
C HIS A 162 13.62 10.46 -5.33
N VAL A 163 12.89 11.13 -6.23
CA VAL A 163 11.88 10.45 -7.06
C VAL A 163 12.55 9.40 -7.95
N GLU A 164 13.63 9.74 -8.66
CA GLU A 164 14.38 8.79 -9.50
C GLU A 164 14.85 7.57 -8.70
N ARG A 165 15.35 7.76 -7.47
CA ARG A 165 15.75 6.66 -6.58
C ARG A 165 14.56 5.77 -6.22
N LEU A 166 13.42 6.34 -5.84
CA LEU A 166 12.18 5.58 -5.56
C LEU A 166 11.72 4.79 -6.79
N LEU A 167 11.72 5.41 -7.98
CA LEU A 167 11.25 4.77 -9.21
C LEU A 167 12.15 3.62 -9.69
N ASN A 168 13.41 3.59 -9.26
CA ASN A 168 14.39 2.55 -9.61
C ASN A 168 14.75 1.64 -8.42
N LEU A 169 14.06 1.75 -7.28
CA LEU A 169 14.37 0.96 -6.09
C LEU A 169 14.13 -0.53 -6.33
N GLU A 170 15.13 -1.33 -6.00
CA GLU A 170 15.01 -2.79 -6.00
C GLU A 170 15.11 -3.31 -4.57
N HIS A 171 14.00 -3.91 -4.07
CA HIS A 171 13.96 -4.49 -2.73
C HIS A 171 15.07 -5.50 -2.49
N ARG A 172 15.42 -6.27 -3.53
CA ARG A 172 16.48 -7.27 -3.44
C ARG A 172 17.83 -6.66 -3.09
N ASP A 173 18.17 -5.51 -3.66
CA ASP A 173 19.45 -4.85 -3.39
C ASP A 173 19.56 -4.43 -1.92
N LEU A 174 18.46 -3.96 -1.35
CA LEU A 174 18.38 -3.59 0.08
C LEU A 174 18.47 -4.83 0.99
N ILE A 175 17.78 -5.91 0.65
CA ILE A 175 17.84 -7.17 1.38
C ILE A 175 19.25 -7.76 1.33
N ASP A 176 19.85 -7.82 0.12
CA ASP A 176 21.20 -8.33 -0.07
C ASP A 176 22.24 -7.47 0.66
N LEU A 177 22.01 -6.15 0.76
CA LEU A 177 22.85 -5.26 1.55
C LEU A 177 22.75 -5.62 3.04
N ALA A 178 21.54 -5.69 3.59
CA ALA A 178 21.32 -6.03 4.99
C ALA A 178 21.90 -7.40 5.35
N ASP A 179 21.70 -8.41 4.51
CA ASP A 179 22.23 -9.76 4.71
C ASP A 179 23.77 -9.82 4.62
N ARG A 180 24.41 -8.97 3.80
CA ARG A 180 25.87 -8.80 3.78
C ARG A 180 26.40 -8.14 5.06
N GLU A 181 25.71 -7.11 5.54
CA GLU A 181 26.11 -6.42 6.77
C GLU A 181 25.96 -7.36 7.98
N LEU A 182 24.85 -8.09 8.08
CA LEU A 182 24.64 -9.10 9.14
C LEU A 182 25.82 -10.09 9.27
N LYS A 183 26.40 -10.53 8.14
CA LYS A 183 27.53 -11.48 8.14
C LYS A 183 28.83 -10.95 8.73
N LYS A 184 28.95 -9.63 8.91
CA LYS A 184 30.14 -9.00 9.49
C LYS A 184 30.10 -8.99 11.03
N PHE A 185 28.98 -9.32 11.63
CA PHE A 185 28.77 -9.27 13.08
C PHE A 185 28.56 -10.65 13.68
N ASP A 186 28.82 -10.78 14.97
CA ASP A 186 28.41 -11.95 15.75
C ASP A 186 26.87 -11.95 15.90
N ILE A 187 26.21 -12.88 15.22
CA ILE A 187 24.75 -13.01 15.20
C ILE A 187 24.19 -13.16 16.61
N GLY A 188 24.84 -13.93 17.48
CA GLY A 188 24.41 -14.09 18.86
C GLY A 188 24.41 -12.78 19.64
N SER A 189 25.38 -11.90 19.39
CA SER A 189 25.41 -10.56 20.00
C SER A 189 24.29 -9.66 19.47
N LEU A 190 23.98 -9.70 18.17
CA LEU A 190 22.85 -8.96 17.59
C LEU A 190 21.52 -9.46 18.17
N GLN A 191 21.32 -10.78 18.28
CA GLN A 191 20.12 -11.37 18.87
C GLN A 191 19.95 -10.95 20.35
N ARG A 192 21.04 -10.94 21.14
CA ARG A 192 20.99 -10.46 22.54
C ARG A 192 20.64 -8.97 22.60
N GLY A 193 21.24 -8.15 21.73
CA GLY A 193 20.90 -6.72 21.64
C GLY A 193 19.43 -6.48 21.29
N TYR A 194 18.92 -7.22 20.31
CA TYR A 194 17.51 -7.17 19.90
C TYR A 194 16.59 -7.59 21.06
N SER A 195 16.92 -8.69 21.76
CA SER A 195 16.17 -9.16 22.93
C SER A 195 16.18 -8.14 24.07
N HIS A 196 17.31 -7.48 24.31
CA HIS A 196 17.42 -6.44 25.33
C HIS A 196 16.54 -5.24 25.02
N PHE A 197 16.50 -4.82 23.75
CA PHE A 197 15.67 -3.69 23.29
C PHE A 197 14.17 -3.99 23.38
N THR A 198 13.75 -5.20 23.01
CA THR A 198 12.33 -5.58 22.96
C THR A 198 11.82 -6.18 24.27
N GLY A 199 12.70 -6.63 25.17
CA GLY A 199 12.33 -7.29 26.43
C GLY A 199 11.88 -8.75 26.26
N ILE A 200 11.95 -9.32 25.05
CA ILE A 200 11.54 -10.68 24.71
C ILE A 200 12.71 -11.38 24.01
N THR A 201 12.88 -12.69 24.21
CA THR A 201 13.98 -13.42 23.56
C THR A 201 13.86 -13.37 22.04
N TYR A 202 15.00 -13.33 21.34
CA TYR A 202 15.02 -13.33 19.88
C TYR A 202 14.30 -14.55 19.30
N ASP A 203 14.48 -15.72 19.92
CA ASP A 203 13.83 -16.96 19.49
C ASP A 203 12.29 -16.88 19.55
N GLU A 204 11.76 -16.36 20.65
CA GLU A 204 10.31 -16.12 20.77
C GLU A 204 9.80 -15.15 19.71
N GLN A 205 10.53 -14.07 19.49
CA GLN A 205 10.15 -13.07 18.48
C GLN A 205 10.21 -13.63 17.06
N ALA A 206 11.27 -14.34 16.70
CA ALA A 206 11.41 -14.93 15.37
C ALA A 206 10.29 -15.97 15.12
N LYS A 207 10.01 -16.83 16.07
CA LYS A 207 8.91 -17.80 15.99
C LYS A 207 7.55 -17.12 15.86
N HIS A 208 7.34 -16.06 16.63
CA HIS A 208 6.08 -15.34 16.62
C HIS A 208 5.87 -14.55 15.32
N TYR A 209 6.81 -13.65 14.98
CA TYR A 209 6.64 -12.74 13.86
C TYR A 209 6.93 -13.35 12.48
N LEU A 210 7.83 -14.32 12.38
CA LEU A 210 8.19 -14.94 11.10
C LEU A 210 7.54 -16.31 10.90
N SER A 211 6.85 -16.84 11.95
CA SER A 211 6.27 -18.18 11.92
C SER A 211 7.28 -19.26 11.52
N VAL A 212 8.51 -19.14 12.03
CA VAL A 212 9.61 -20.08 11.81
C VAL A 212 9.62 -21.15 12.91
N SER A 213 10.13 -22.35 12.60
CA SER A 213 10.20 -23.46 13.56
C SER A 213 11.40 -23.38 14.52
N GLY A 214 12.46 -22.69 14.14
CA GLY A 214 13.69 -22.55 14.93
C GLY A 214 14.87 -22.06 14.11
N THR A 215 16.07 -22.18 14.68
CA THR A 215 17.34 -21.64 14.13
C THR A 215 17.73 -22.18 12.76
N ASP A 216 17.24 -23.36 12.39
CA ASP A 216 17.52 -23.99 11.09
C ASP A 216 16.68 -23.40 9.94
N ASP A 217 15.64 -22.62 10.23
CA ASP A 217 14.87 -21.93 9.19
C ASP A 217 15.73 -20.79 8.60
N PRO A 218 15.92 -20.72 7.29
CA PRO A 218 16.74 -19.68 6.66
C PRO A 218 16.23 -18.25 6.92
N ARG A 219 14.96 -18.09 7.31
CA ARG A 219 14.35 -16.80 7.65
C ARG A 219 14.56 -16.40 9.11
N TYR A 220 15.10 -17.29 9.95
CA TYR A 220 15.18 -17.10 11.40
C TYR A 220 15.78 -15.74 11.80
N ASN A 221 16.76 -15.23 11.05
CA ASN A 221 17.46 -13.98 11.35
C ASN A 221 16.91 -12.76 10.55
N GLU A 222 15.79 -12.87 9.83
CA GLU A 222 15.26 -11.78 9.01
C GLU A 222 14.90 -10.53 9.82
N LEU A 223 14.43 -10.68 11.08
CA LEU A 223 14.13 -9.54 11.96
C LEU A 223 15.35 -8.64 12.24
N LEU A 224 16.56 -9.16 12.10
CA LEU A 224 17.78 -8.38 12.31
C LEU A 224 18.12 -7.44 11.15
N ARG A 225 17.51 -7.62 9.98
CA ARG A 225 17.75 -6.78 8.79
C ARG A 225 17.45 -5.31 9.05
N VAL A 226 16.41 -5.02 9.84
CA VAL A 226 16.02 -3.65 10.17
C VAL A 226 17.15 -2.85 10.81
N LEU A 227 18.07 -3.49 11.53
CA LEU A 227 19.23 -2.85 12.16
C LEU A 227 20.19 -2.21 11.14
N PHE A 228 20.16 -2.67 9.88
CA PHE A 228 21.04 -2.19 8.79
C PHE A 228 20.28 -1.43 7.71
N LEU A 229 18.97 -1.30 7.84
CA LEU A 229 18.10 -0.62 6.90
C LEU A 229 17.59 0.69 7.48
N SER A 230 16.81 0.63 8.56
CA SER A 230 16.17 1.81 9.14
C SER A 230 17.20 2.79 9.73
N GLY A 231 17.17 4.03 9.29
CA GLY A 231 18.11 5.09 9.69
C GLY A 231 19.56 4.88 9.23
N GLN A 232 19.82 3.84 8.42
CA GLN A 232 21.15 3.50 7.90
C GLN A 232 21.20 3.54 6.37
N ASN A 233 20.08 3.40 5.71
CA ASN A 233 20.00 3.37 4.25
C ASN A 233 18.97 4.37 3.73
N THR A 234 19.43 5.37 3.00
CA THR A 234 18.58 6.46 2.49
C THR A 234 17.47 5.97 1.55
N ASP A 235 17.70 4.91 0.75
CA ASP A 235 16.67 4.40 -0.15
C ASP A 235 15.56 3.67 0.62
N PHE A 236 15.95 2.91 1.66
CA PHE A 236 14.99 2.29 2.56
C PHE A 236 14.16 3.34 3.30
N ASP A 237 14.81 4.37 3.85
CA ASP A 237 14.13 5.43 4.59
C ASP A 237 13.19 6.25 3.68
N LEU A 238 13.59 6.57 2.44
CA LEU A 238 12.74 7.23 1.46
C LEU A 238 11.50 6.39 1.12
N MET A 239 11.69 5.10 0.87
CA MET A 239 10.58 4.18 0.60
C MET A 239 9.66 4.07 1.82
N TRP A 240 10.24 3.84 3.01
CA TRP A 240 9.49 3.77 4.27
C TRP A 240 8.63 5.01 4.45
N ASN A 241 9.23 6.19 4.41
CA ASN A 241 8.52 7.47 4.63
C ASN A 241 7.47 7.74 3.54
N THR A 242 7.66 7.22 2.32
CA THR A 242 6.65 7.31 1.26
C THR A 242 5.41 6.48 1.56
N LEU A 243 5.58 5.30 2.17
CA LEU A 243 4.48 4.40 2.53
C LEU A 243 3.83 4.73 3.88
N PHE A 244 4.54 5.43 4.76
CA PHE A 244 4.08 5.87 6.09
C PHE A 244 4.05 7.40 6.21
N SER A 245 3.77 8.12 5.13
CA SER A 245 3.81 9.58 5.14
C SER A 245 2.85 10.18 6.17
N GLN A 246 3.34 11.22 6.85
CA GLN A 246 2.51 12.06 7.71
C GLN A 246 1.48 12.83 6.89
N ASN A 247 0.44 13.30 7.54
CA ASN A 247 -0.66 14.03 6.92
C ASN A 247 -0.78 15.45 7.51
N GLU A 248 -1.77 16.19 7.04
CA GLU A 248 -2.04 17.56 7.48
C GLU A 248 -2.39 17.69 8.98
N LEU A 249 -2.91 16.63 9.61
CA LEU A 249 -3.24 16.63 11.04
C LEU A 249 -1.96 16.50 11.89
N ASP A 250 -0.95 15.80 11.39
CA ASP A 250 0.31 15.58 12.11
C ASP A 250 1.25 16.79 12.03
N VAL A 251 1.36 17.40 10.83
CA VAL A 251 2.35 18.46 10.57
C VAL A 251 1.74 19.84 10.38
N GLY A 252 0.41 19.95 10.38
CA GLY A 252 -0.35 21.16 10.09
C GLY A 252 -0.60 21.35 8.59
N GLU A 253 -1.80 21.85 8.26
CA GLU A 253 -2.30 21.97 6.89
C GLU A 253 -1.36 22.75 5.97
N SER A 254 -0.90 23.92 6.39
CA SER A 254 -0.02 24.79 5.56
C SER A 254 1.31 24.10 5.21
N ALA A 255 1.92 23.39 6.18
CA ALA A 255 3.17 22.67 5.96
C ALA A 255 2.95 21.48 5.02
N TYR A 256 1.86 20.73 5.22
CA TYR A 256 1.54 19.61 4.36
C TYR A 256 1.22 20.03 2.93
N LEU A 257 0.44 21.07 2.71
CA LEU A 257 0.13 21.57 1.36
C LEU A 257 1.38 22.04 0.60
N LYS A 258 2.36 22.59 1.29
CA LYS A 258 3.68 22.91 0.70
C LYS A 258 4.43 21.63 0.29
N THR A 259 4.43 20.63 1.16
CA THR A 259 5.02 19.32 0.85
C THR A 259 4.35 18.68 -0.36
N LEU A 260 3.03 18.64 -0.38
CA LEU A 260 2.23 18.09 -1.48
C LEU A 260 2.54 18.76 -2.82
N LYS A 261 2.58 20.10 -2.84
CA LYS A 261 2.95 20.86 -4.04
C LYS A 261 4.35 20.52 -4.55
N ASN A 262 5.34 20.44 -3.64
CA ASN A 262 6.70 20.10 -4.00
C ASN A 262 6.80 18.66 -4.52
N PHE A 263 6.14 17.72 -3.85
CA PHE A 263 6.09 16.32 -4.23
C PHE A 263 5.54 16.16 -5.67
N LEU A 264 4.40 16.76 -5.97
CA LEU A 264 3.83 16.74 -7.32
C LEU A 264 4.75 17.39 -8.36
N ASN A 265 5.44 18.49 -8.02
CA ASN A 265 6.42 19.13 -8.89
C ASN A 265 7.61 18.21 -9.20
N TYR A 266 8.15 17.51 -8.19
CA TYR A 266 9.27 16.60 -8.42
C TYR A 266 8.89 15.40 -9.27
N PHE A 267 7.69 14.84 -9.04
CA PHE A 267 7.15 13.77 -9.90
C PHE A 267 6.85 14.25 -11.31
N SER A 268 6.33 15.47 -11.47
CA SER A 268 6.09 16.09 -12.79
C SER A 268 7.37 16.22 -13.61
N ALA A 269 8.50 16.52 -12.97
CA ALA A 269 9.79 16.68 -13.65
C ALA A 269 10.30 15.38 -14.31
N VAL A 270 9.86 14.21 -13.84
CA VAL A 270 10.19 12.89 -14.42
C VAL A 270 8.99 12.24 -15.14
N SER A 271 7.93 13.00 -15.37
CA SER A 271 6.70 12.53 -16.00
C SER A 271 6.55 13.09 -17.41
N PRO A 272 5.94 12.34 -18.36
CA PRO A 272 5.66 12.85 -19.69
C PRO A 272 4.70 14.03 -19.71
N LYS A 273 3.86 14.17 -18.68
CA LYS A 273 2.87 15.21 -18.48
C LYS A 273 2.94 15.74 -17.05
N PRO A 274 2.59 17.02 -16.83
CA PRO A 274 2.46 17.55 -15.45
C PRO A 274 1.46 16.75 -14.63
N LEU A 275 1.76 16.56 -13.35
CA LEU A 275 0.89 15.91 -12.38
C LEU A 275 0.32 16.99 -11.46
N ASN A 276 -1.00 17.13 -11.46
CA ASN A 276 -1.70 18.23 -10.79
C ASN A 276 -2.37 17.79 -9.49
N VAL A 277 -2.78 16.50 -9.42
CA VAL A 277 -3.55 15.97 -8.30
C VAL A 277 -2.99 14.63 -7.85
N LEU A 278 -2.89 14.45 -6.54
CA LEU A 278 -2.58 13.21 -5.87
C LEU A 278 -3.88 12.49 -5.47
N VAL A 279 -4.00 11.20 -5.75
CA VAL A 279 -5.02 10.31 -5.17
C VAL A 279 -4.32 9.34 -4.22
N SER A 280 -4.79 9.23 -2.99
CA SER A 280 -4.17 8.35 -1.97
C SER A 280 -5.21 7.73 -1.04
N GLY A 281 -4.80 6.69 -0.30
CA GLY A 281 -5.52 6.08 0.82
C GLY A 281 -4.84 6.34 2.16
N HIS A 282 -4.58 5.26 2.90
CA HIS A 282 -3.77 5.14 4.12
C HIS A 282 -4.38 5.78 5.38
N ILE A 283 -5.05 6.92 5.26
CA ILE A 283 -5.58 7.68 6.39
C ILE A 283 -7.12 7.60 6.39
N SER A 284 -7.70 7.33 7.56
CA SER A 284 -9.14 7.27 7.73
C SER A 284 -9.81 8.61 7.42
N VAL A 285 -10.93 8.57 6.71
CA VAL A 285 -11.68 9.75 6.32
C VAL A 285 -13.19 9.58 6.58
N LYS A 286 -13.86 10.69 6.91
CA LYS A 286 -15.31 10.73 6.98
C LYS A 286 -15.91 10.70 5.56
N ASN A 287 -17.07 10.06 5.43
CA ASN A 287 -17.84 10.01 4.17
C ASN A 287 -17.09 9.35 2.99
N GLY A 288 -16.03 8.58 3.26
CA GLY A 288 -15.29 7.79 2.29
C GLY A 288 -14.31 8.57 1.42
N TYR A 289 -14.20 9.89 1.56
CA TYR A 289 -13.19 10.71 0.89
C TYR A 289 -12.94 12.04 1.62
N ALA A 290 -11.80 12.66 1.34
CA ALA A 290 -11.51 14.03 1.75
C ALA A 290 -10.69 14.74 0.68
N GLU A 291 -10.97 16.02 0.46
CA GLU A 291 -10.16 16.91 -0.34
C GLU A 291 -9.15 17.63 0.56
N ILE A 292 -7.85 17.44 0.30
CA ILE A 292 -6.77 18.07 1.05
C ILE A 292 -6.20 19.21 0.20
N GLY A 293 -6.61 20.42 0.51
CA GLY A 293 -6.45 21.54 -0.41
C GLY A 293 -7.10 21.26 -1.76
N LYS A 294 -6.47 21.75 -2.84
CA LYS A 294 -6.97 21.50 -4.21
C LYS A 294 -6.20 20.41 -4.96
N GLN A 295 -5.16 19.85 -4.34
CA GLN A 295 -4.21 19.00 -5.04
C GLN A 295 -4.19 17.55 -4.54
N GLN A 296 -5.07 17.17 -3.58
CA GLN A 296 -5.16 15.77 -3.16
C GLN A 296 -6.61 15.37 -2.90
N LEU A 297 -6.98 14.21 -3.44
CA LEU A 297 -8.17 13.46 -3.06
C LEU A 297 -7.72 12.26 -2.24
N ARG A 298 -8.07 12.23 -0.95
CA ARG A 298 -7.90 11.05 -0.09
C ARG A 298 -9.15 10.20 -0.19
N LEU A 299 -8.98 8.91 -0.45
CA LEU A 299 -10.05 7.95 -0.70
C LEU A 299 -10.03 6.87 0.37
N ALA A 300 -11.19 6.35 0.73
CA ALA A 300 -11.33 5.18 1.59
C ALA A 300 -12.40 4.23 1.03
N SER A 301 -11.95 3.05 0.61
CA SER A 301 -12.83 2.08 -0.06
C SER A 301 -13.39 1.02 0.88
N CYS A 302 -12.95 0.95 2.14
CA CYS A 302 -13.50 0.05 3.14
C CYS A 302 -13.17 0.49 4.58
N THR A 303 -12.09 -0.03 5.14
CA THR A 303 -11.73 0.03 6.57
C THR A 303 -11.54 1.46 7.06
N HIS A 304 -10.99 2.30 6.23
CA HIS A 304 -10.71 3.70 6.56
C HIS A 304 -11.87 4.67 6.25
N ALA A 305 -13.02 4.17 5.77
CA ALA A 305 -14.22 4.98 5.60
C ALA A 305 -15.05 5.06 6.89
N PHE A 306 -15.44 6.26 7.29
CA PHE A 306 -16.22 6.48 8.49
C PHE A 306 -17.51 7.27 8.21
N PRO A 307 -18.70 6.68 8.40
CA PRO A 307 -18.98 5.27 8.69
C PRO A 307 -18.61 4.36 7.50
N ARG A 308 -18.40 3.05 7.75
CA ARG A 308 -18.00 2.08 6.71
C ARG A 308 -18.92 2.07 5.48
N LYS A 309 -20.23 2.25 5.68
CA LYS A 309 -21.21 2.37 4.58
C LYS A 309 -20.96 3.54 3.62
N SER A 310 -20.17 4.53 4.05
CA SER A 310 -19.78 5.66 3.21
C SER A 310 -18.57 5.38 2.31
N ALA A 311 -17.99 4.18 2.38
CA ALA A 311 -16.85 3.75 1.58
C ALA A 311 -17.08 4.03 0.09
N ARG A 312 -16.03 4.54 -0.58
CA ARG A 312 -16.09 4.95 -1.98
C ARG A 312 -14.95 4.38 -2.80
N TYR A 313 -15.19 4.24 -4.10
CA TYR A 313 -14.17 4.05 -5.11
C TYR A 313 -14.23 5.16 -6.13
N LEU A 314 -13.14 5.37 -6.87
CA LEU A 314 -13.04 6.42 -7.88
C LEU A 314 -13.05 5.79 -9.29
N LEU A 315 -13.92 6.28 -10.18
CA LEU A 315 -13.89 5.99 -11.62
C LEU A 315 -13.16 7.10 -12.34
N LEU A 316 -11.89 6.87 -12.66
CA LEU A 316 -10.99 7.87 -13.23
C LEU A 316 -10.82 7.66 -14.73
N ASP A 317 -11.17 8.65 -15.55
CA ASP A 317 -10.79 8.69 -16.96
C ASP A 317 -9.29 9.09 -17.05
N CYS A 318 -8.47 8.16 -17.53
CA CYS A 318 -7.01 8.34 -17.55
C CYS A 318 -6.52 9.41 -18.53
N GLU A 319 -7.33 9.80 -19.49
CA GLU A 319 -6.98 10.80 -20.52
C GLU A 319 -7.54 12.19 -20.22
N LYS A 320 -8.65 12.26 -19.46
CA LYS A 320 -9.29 13.51 -19.12
C LYS A 320 -8.39 14.33 -18.18
N THR A 321 -8.10 15.58 -18.58
CA THR A 321 -7.28 16.47 -17.75
C THR A 321 -7.98 16.75 -16.42
N VAL A 322 -7.22 16.57 -15.33
CA VAL A 322 -7.62 16.85 -13.95
C VAL A 322 -6.74 17.99 -13.45
N ASN A 323 -7.35 19.09 -13.01
CA ASN A 323 -6.66 20.28 -12.54
C ASN A 323 -6.72 20.42 -11.01
N SER A 324 -7.79 19.88 -10.39
CA SER A 324 -7.97 19.92 -8.94
C SER A 324 -8.67 18.65 -8.44
N SER A 325 -8.66 18.42 -7.14
CA SER A 325 -9.41 17.34 -6.49
C SER A 325 -10.91 17.45 -6.72
N GLU A 326 -11.43 18.68 -6.86
CA GLU A 326 -12.83 18.97 -7.16
C GLU A 326 -13.30 18.30 -8.47
N ASP A 327 -12.41 18.16 -9.46
CA ASP A 327 -12.71 17.50 -10.74
C ASP A 327 -12.97 15.98 -10.57
N LEU A 328 -12.48 15.39 -9.49
CA LEU A 328 -12.60 13.96 -9.19
C LEU A 328 -13.84 13.62 -8.36
N VAL A 329 -14.37 14.56 -7.58
CA VAL A 329 -15.53 14.33 -6.70
C VAL A 329 -16.75 13.76 -7.44
N PRO A 330 -17.12 14.27 -8.65
CA PRO A 330 -18.23 13.69 -9.42
C PRO A 330 -17.99 12.25 -9.91
N CYS A 331 -16.73 11.79 -9.88
CA CYS A 331 -16.33 10.45 -10.30
C CYS A 331 -16.35 9.41 -9.17
N LEU A 332 -16.63 9.83 -7.93
CA LEU A 332 -16.75 8.95 -6.78
C LEU A 332 -18.04 8.13 -6.83
N ARG A 333 -17.95 6.86 -6.42
CA ARG A 333 -19.07 5.93 -6.32
C ARG A 333 -19.04 5.23 -4.97
N TYR A 334 -20.19 4.86 -4.44
CA TYR A 334 -20.29 4.06 -3.20
C TYR A 334 -19.89 2.61 -3.44
N VAL A 335 -19.17 2.05 -2.49
CA VAL A 335 -18.84 0.62 -2.48
C VAL A 335 -20.07 -0.20 -2.07
N PHE A 336 -20.84 0.27 -1.09
CA PHE A 336 -22.01 -0.43 -0.57
C PHE A 336 -23.32 0.23 -1.00
N GLU A 337 -24.37 -0.59 -1.26
CA GLU A 337 -25.70 -0.08 -1.56
C GLU A 337 -26.32 0.63 -0.36
N GLY A 338 -27.10 1.66 -0.62
CA GLY A 338 -27.73 2.48 0.44
C GLY A 338 -26.89 3.67 0.91
N GLY A 339 -25.67 3.85 0.39
CA GLY A 339 -24.87 5.05 0.64
C GLY A 339 -25.51 6.33 0.07
N ASP A 340 -26.34 6.22 -0.95
CA ASP A 340 -26.98 7.37 -1.62
C ASP A 340 -28.12 8.03 -0.81
N GLN A 341 -28.65 7.40 0.22
CA GLN A 341 -29.81 7.93 0.96
C GLN A 341 -29.49 9.15 1.84
N ASP A 342 -28.21 9.43 2.12
CA ASP A 342 -27.76 10.57 2.92
C ASP A 342 -27.00 11.64 2.11
N ALA A 343 -26.99 11.56 0.77
CA ALA A 343 -26.18 12.41 -0.13
C ALA A 343 -26.64 13.89 -0.23
N ASN A 344 -27.65 14.32 0.53
CA ASN A 344 -28.12 15.72 0.57
C ASN A 344 -27.55 16.56 1.72
N VAL A 345 -26.54 16.08 2.44
CA VAL A 345 -25.85 16.90 3.42
C VAL A 345 -24.58 17.46 2.79
N ALA A 346 -24.61 18.75 2.49
CA ALA A 346 -23.46 19.50 2.02
C ALA A 346 -22.23 19.24 2.88
N PRO A 347 -21.00 19.19 2.31
CA PRO A 347 -19.79 18.92 3.09
C PRO A 347 -19.67 19.96 4.21
N ALA A 348 -19.66 19.47 5.45
CA ALA A 348 -19.31 20.30 6.58
C ALA A 348 -17.86 20.75 6.38
N LYS A 349 -17.66 22.05 6.20
CA LYS A 349 -16.34 22.67 6.25
C LYS A 349 -15.71 22.26 7.58
N SER A 350 -14.57 21.62 7.54
CA SER A 350 -13.77 21.29 8.71
C SER A 350 -13.45 22.58 9.47
N ALA A 351 -13.88 22.66 10.71
CA ALA A 351 -13.48 23.70 11.67
C ALA A 351 -12.11 23.34 12.23
#